data_b60a5f1c1610d81b978911606ecd5641
#
_entry.id   b60a5f1c1610d81b978911606ecd5641
#
_cell.length_a   1.000
_cell.length_b   1.000
_cell.length_c   1.000
_cell.angle_alpha   90.00
_cell.angle_beta   90.00
_cell.angle_gamma   90.00
#
_symmetry.space_group_name_H-M   'P 1'
#
loop_
_entity.id
_entity.type
_entity.pdbx_description
1 polymer ?
#
loop_
_entity_poly.entity_id
_entity_poly.type
_entity_poly.pdbx_seq_one_letter_code
_entity_poly.pdbx_strand_id
1 'polypeptide(L)'
;MPRNMDVDILDFDERRRAVRIGINLYSKWPYKEVIQAFLENGINRTFVCVEHPYFDEVMQALAKTDIVVDNLHAPFIGQNNIWKEGETGDKTLQNLCNGIDCCVKYGVNLMVAHVSNGRPMPEITDVGLERFDKLMIYAKAKGVTVAFENHRYLENVKYFMDRYPEAGFCLDTAHEHAFTPGTRYIPIWGERLVATHISDNDCLCDKDMHMLPFDGIIDFDKTAREISECGKNVTLMLEVKPDNHPRYADISITDYYLMATEKLKKFKKMVEI
;
A
#
# COMPACT_ATOMS: atom_id res chain seq x y z
N MET A 1 -28.01 -48.64 -19.03
CA MET A 1 -27.22 -47.56 -19.68
C MET A 1 -26.80 -46.57 -18.59
N PRO A 2 -25.57 -46.53 -18.21
CA PRO A 2 -25.09 -45.50 -17.26
C PRO A 2 -24.84 -44.19 -18.01
N ARG A 3 -25.38 -43.08 -17.49
CA ARG A 3 -25.08 -41.73 -17.95
C ARG A 3 -23.65 -41.37 -17.56
N ASN A 4 -22.86 -41.02 -18.57
CA ASN A 4 -21.57 -40.39 -18.38
C ASN A 4 -21.77 -39.08 -17.61
N MET A 5 -21.17 -39.00 -16.43
CA MET A 5 -20.86 -37.72 -15.79
C MET A 5 -19.50 -37.29 -16.32
N ASP A 6 -19.52 -36.58 -17.45
CA ASP A 6 -18.42 -35.70 -17.81
C ASP A 6 -18.42 -34.55 -16.82
N VAL A 7 -17.67 -34.71 -15.74
CA VAL A 7 -17.35 -33.60 -14.83
C VAL A 7 -16.40 -32.70 -15.57
N ASP A 8 -16.87 -31.50 -15.88
CA ASP A 8 -16.09 -30.42 -16.47
C ASP A 8 -14.78 -30.18 -15.68
N ILE A 9 -13.70 -30.79 -16.16
CA ILE A 9 -12.33 -30.57 -15.65
C ILE A 9 -11.77 -29.22 -16.14
N LEU A 10 -12.57 -28.43 -16.88
CA LEU A 10 -12.16 -27.18 -17.52
C LEU A 10 -12.30 -25.91 -16.65
N ASP A 11 -12.70 -26.02 -15.36
CA ASP A 11 -12.99 -24.82 -14.54
C ASP A 11 -11.98 -24.55 -13.41
N PHE A 12 -10.85 -25.23 -13.36
CA PHE A 12 -9.81 -24.98 -12.35
C PHE A 12 -8.67 -24.05 -12.83
N ASP A 13 -8.47 -23.89 -14.14
CA ASP A 13 -7.37 -23.09 -14.71
C ASP A 13 -7.82 -21.71 -15.22
N GLU A 14 -9.11 -21.46 -15.44
CA GLU A 14 -9.64 -20.15 -15.83
C GLU A 14 -9.83 -19.16 -14.66
N ARG A 15 -9.65 -19.59 -13.42
CA ARG A 15 -9.68 -18.72 -12.23
C ARG A 15 -8.30 -18.23 -11.81
N ARG A 16 -7.34 -18.06 -12.68
CA ARG A 16 -6.30 -17.06 -12.43
C ARG A 16 -7.01 -15.70 -12.43
N ARG A 17 -7.45 -15.28 -11.24
CA ARG A 17 -8.12 -13.98 -11.08
C ARG A 17 -7.20 -12.94 -11.67
N ALA A 18 -7.67 -12.25 -12.70
CA ALA A 18 -6.90 -11.20 -13.37
C ALA A 18 -6.25 -10.28 -12.32
N VAL A 19 -4.94 -10.12 -12.40
CA VAL A 19 -4.17 -9.28 -11.48
C VAL A 19 -4.75 -7.87 -11.54
N ARG A 20 -5.15 -7.35 -10.39
CA ARG A 20 -5.71 -6.00 -10.26
C ARG A 20 -4.58 -4.97 -10.25
N ILE A 21 -4.86 -3.81 -10.81
CA ILE A 21 -3.92 -2.68 -10.85
C ILE A 21 -4.57 -1.41 -10.32
N GLY A 22 -3.78 -0.55 -9.68
CA GLY A 22 -4.23 0.73 -9.15
C GLY A 22 -3.09 1.72 -8.98
N ILE A 23 -3.42 2.98 -8.78
CA ILE A 23 -2.44 4.06 -8.56
C ILE A 23 -2.94 4.94 -7.41
N ASN A 24 -2.04 5.41 -6.55
CA ASN A 24 -2.35 6.30 -5.44
C ASN A 24 -2.94 7.63 -5.92
N LEU A 25 -3.86 8.18 -5.14
CA LEU A 25 -4.34 9.53 -5.33
C LEU A 25 -3.33 10.51 -4.72
N TYR A 26 -2.53 11.16 -5.58
CA TYR A 26 -1.46 12.06 -5.13
C TYR A 26 -2.02 13.36 -4.56
N SER A 27 -1.71 13.63 -3.27
CA SER A 27 -2.39 14.65 -2.47
C SER A 27 -2.02 16.11 -2.78
N LYS A 28 -0.90 16.35 -3.49
CA LYS A 28 -0.47 17.72 -3.84
C LYS A 28 -1.08 18.22 -5.14
N TRP A 29 -1.71 17.37 -5.92
CA TRP A 29 -2.42 17.77 -7.14
C TRP A 29 -3.92 17.97 -6.87
N PRO A 30 -4.61 18.79 -7.67
CA PRO A 30 -6.05 18.95 -7.54
C PRO A 30 -6.77 17.62 -7.72
N TYR A 31 -7.39 17.10 -6.67
CA TYR A 31 -7.96 15.74 -6.67
C TYR A 31 -8.97 15.49 -7.78
N LYS A 32 -9.72 16.54 -8.20
CA LYS A 32 -10.68 16.42 -9.31
C LYS A 32 -10.00 16.12 -10.64
N GLU A 33 -8.84 16.75 -10.89
CA GLU A 33 -8.05 16.51 -12.10
C GLU A 33 -7.39 15.12 -12.03
N VAL A 34 -6.95 14.69 -10.84
CA VAL A 34 -6.40 13.34 -10.64
C VAL A 34 -7.47 12.28 -10.91
N ILE A 35 -8.68 12.43 -10.37
CA ILE A 35 -9.80 11.51 -10.60
C ILE A 35 -10.17 11.49 -12.09
N GLN A 36 -10.19 12.65 -12.75
CA GLN A 36 -10.46 12.73 -14.18
C GLN A 36 -9.40 11.99 -14.99
N ALA A 37 -8.12 12.18 -14.66
CA ALA A 37 -7.02 11.45 -15.30
C ALA A 37 -7.10 9.93 -15.07
N PHE A 38 -7.56 9.48 -13.89
CA PHE A 38 -7.82 8.07 -13.64
C PHE A 38 -8.88 7.51 -14.59
N LEU A 39 -10.00 8.20 -14.72
CA LEU A 39 -11.09 7.78 -15.61
C LEU A 39 -10.66 7.73 -17.08
N GLU A 40 -9.92 8.74 -17.55
CA GLU A 40 -9.39 8.82 -18.91
C GLU A 40 -8.41 7.69 -19.24
N ASN A 41 -7.62 7.25 -18.25
CA ASN A 41 -6.61 6.19 -18.42
C ASN A 41 -7.11 4.79 -18.01
N GLY A 42 -8.38 4.66 -17.62
CA GLY A 42 -8.98 3.38 -17.22
C GLY A 42 -8.43 2.83 -15.90
N ILE A 43 -7.97 3.71 -14.99
CA ILE A 43 -7.58 3.36 -13.63
C ILE A 43 -8.84 3.25 -12.79
N ASN A 44 -9.09 2.07 -12.25
CA ASN A 44 -10.30 1.77 -11.49
C ASN A 44 -10.03 1.38 -10.03
N ARG A 45 -8.80 1.53 -9.55
CA ARG A 45 -8.41 1.28 -8.15
C ARG A 45 -7.42 2.31 -7.67
N THR A 46 -7.56 2.67 -6.39
CA THR A 46 -6.67 3.62 -5.73
C THR A 46 -6.55 3.32 -4.25
N PHE A 47 -5.62 3.98 -3.57
CA PHE A 47 -5.67 4.21 -2.13
C PHE A 47 -5.62 5.70 -1.83
N VAL A 48 -6.07 6.08 -0.64
CA VAL A 48 -6.10 7.46 -0.19
C VAL A 48 -5.46 7.57 1.20
N CYS A 49 -4.55 8.55 1.38
CA CYS A 49 -4.04 8.87 2.71
C CYS A 49 -5.12 9.58 3.53
N VAL A 50 -5.33 9.17 4.79
CA VAL A 50 -6.27 9.83 5.70
C VAL A 50 -5.87 11.29 5.98
N GLU A 51 -4.58 11.62 5.86
CA GLU A 51 -4.06 12.99 5.99
C GLU A 51 -4.24 13.86 4.74
N HIS A 52 -4.94 13.37 3.70
CA HIS A 52 -5.23 14.19 2.51
C HIS A 52 -6.01 15.45 2.91
N PRO A 53 -5.57 16.67 2.51
CA PRO A 53 -6.21 17.93 2.94
C PRO A 53 -7.72 18.01 2.69
N TYR A 54 -8.19 17.30 1.66
CA TYR A 54 -9.61 17.24 1.24
C TYR A 54 -10.12 15.79 1.31
N PHE A 55 -9.79 15.07 2.39
CA PHE A 55 -10.06 13.62 2.47
C PHE A 55 -11.53 13.27 2.24
N ASP A 56 -12.45 13.93 2.94
CA ASP A 56 -13.88 13.62 2.82
C ASP A 56 -14.43 13.97 1.43
N GLU A 57 -13.99 15.08 0.83
CA GLU A 57 -14.38 15.49 -0.52
C GLU A 57 -13.85 14.51 -1.58
N VAL A 58 -12.62 14.04 -1.42
CA VAL A 58 -12.01 13.00 -2.27
C VAL A 58 -12.83 11.71 -2.21
N MET A 59 -13.11 11.23 -1.01
CA MET A 59 -13.87 9.99 -0.82
C MET A 59 -15.29 10.11 -1.40
N GLN A 60 -15.95 11.27 -1.21
CA GLN A 60 -17.27 11.55 -1.81
C GLN A 60 -17.21 11.66 -3.33
N ALA A 61 -16.12 12.17 -3.90
CA ALA A 61 -15.95 12.25 -5.35
C ALA A 61 -15.71 10.86 -5.95
N LEU A 62 -14.85 10.05 -5.32
CA LEU A 62 -14.58 8.66 -5.72
C LEU A 62 -15.84 7.79 -5.65
N ALA A 63 -16.67 7.97 -4.62
CA ALA A 63 -17.96 7.25 -4.48
C ALA A 63 -18.97 7.51 -5.60
N LYS A 64 -18.75 8.52 -6.44
CA LYS A 64 -19.57 8.82 -7.63
C LYS A 64 -19.01 8.20 -8.93
N THR A 65 -17.97 7.41 -8.81
CA THR A 65 -17.27 6.74 -9.92
C THR A 65 -17.21 5.24 -9.68
N ASP A 66 -16.73 4.48 -10.66
CA ASP A 66 -16.46 3.05 -10.52
C ASP A 66 -15.05 2.78 -9.95
N ILE A 67 -14.35 3.81 -9.44
CA ILE A 67 -13.02 3.67 -8.85
C ILE A 67 -13.17 3.13 -7.42
N VAL A 68 -12.59 1.97 -7.19
CA VAL A 68 -12.58 1.30 -5.87
C VAL A 68 -11.41 1.82 -5.04
N VAL A 69 -11.68 2.21 -3.80
CA VAL A 69 -10.63 2.49 -2.81
C VAL A 69 -10.27 1.18 -2.11
N ASP A 70 -9.10 0.63 -2.43
CA ASP A 70 -8.66 -0.68 -1.92
C ASP A 70 -8.22 -0.64 -0.46
N ASN A 71 -7.59 0.45 -0.06
CA ASN A 71 -7.18 0.68 1.33
C ASN A 71 -7.07 2.18 1.63
N LEU A 72 -7.03 2.51 2.91
CA LEU A 72 -6.62 3.83 3.38
C LEU A 72 -5.21 3.74 3.97
N HIS A 73 -4.37 4.73 3.69
CA HIS A 73 -3.09 4.88 4.37
C HIS A 73 -3.30 5.66 5.67
N ALA A 74 -2.87 5.09 6.78
CA ALA A 74 -2.96 5.70 8.10
C ALA A 74 -2.18 7.03 8.18
N PRO A 75 -2.55 7.94 9.08
CA PRO A 75 -1.73 9.09 9.39
C PRO A 75 -0.33 8.66 9.85
N PHE A 76 0.71 9.27 9.29
CA PHE A 76 2.10 8.96 9.65
C PHE A 76 2.91 10.17 10.12
N ILE A 77 2.38 11.39 9.97
CA ILE A 77 3.02 12.60 10.51
C ILE A 77 3.04 12.52 12.03
N GLY A 78 4.24 12.56 12.58
CA GLY A 78 4.44 12.41 14.03
C GLY A 78 4.24 10.99 14.56
N GLN A 79 4.25 9.96 13.70
CA GLN A 79 4.04 8.55 14.06
C GLN A 79 4.90 8.09 15.24
N ASN A 80 6.17 8.53 15.33
CA ASN A 80 7.07 8.15 16.42
C ASN A 80 6.65 8.68 17.80
N ASN A 81 5.69 9.57 17.87
CA ASN A 81 5.16 10.01 19.17
C ASN A 81 4.37 8.91 19.88
N ILE A 82 3.88 7.90 19.17
CA ILE A 82 3.20 6.74 19.76
C ILE A 82 4.06 6.04 20.81
N TRP A 83 5.39 6.13 20.67
CA TRP A 83 6.38 5.52 21.56
C TRP A 83 6.68 6.33 22.82
N LYS A 84 6.19 7.59 22.89
CA LYS A 84 6.46 8.52 23.99
C LYS A 84 5.30 8.52 24.99
N GLU A 85 5.64 8.64 26.26
CA GLU A 85 4.63 8.85 27.31
C GLU A 85 3.85 10.16 27.10
N GLY A 86 2.65 10.21 27.67
CA GLY A 86 1.82 11.41 27.77
C GLY A 86 0.96 11.70 26.54
N GLU A 87 0.36 12.87 26.55
CA GLU A 87 -0.72 13.29 25.68
C GLU A 87 -0.40 13.21 24.18
N THR A 88 0.84 13.50 23.79
CA THR A 88 1.26 13.48 22.38
C THR A 88 1.19 12.06 21.80
N GLY A 89 1.57 11.06 22.60
CA GLY A 89 1.45 9.66 22.19
C GLY A 89 0.00 9.20 22.14
N ASP A 90 -0.83 9.64 23.11
CA ASP A 90 -2.26 9.32 23.14
C ASP A 90 -2.99 9.93 21.94
N LYS A 91 -2.61 11.15 21.54
CA LYS A 91 -3.13 11.78 20.33
C LYS A 91 -2.74 11.01 19.06
N THR A 92 -1.53 10.45 19.01
CA THR A 92 -1.11 9.62 17.87
C THR A 92 -1.96 8.35 17.79
N LEU A 93 -2.21 7.65 18.88
CA LEU A 93 -3.14 6.53 18.93
C LEU A 93 -4.55 6.96 18.46
N GLN A 94 -5.05 8.08 18.96
CA GLN A 94 -6.38 8.59 18.57
C GLN A 94 -6.45 8.86 17.07
N ASN A 95 -5.40 9.43 16.45
CA ASN A 95 -5.35 9.65 15.00
C ASN A 95 -5.38 8.33 14.21
N LEU A 96 -4.69 7.30 14.69
CA LEU A 96 -4.76 5.97 14.08
C LEU A 96 -6.16 5.35 14.21
N CYS A 97 -6.80 5.46 15.37
CA CYS A 97 -8.18 5.01 15.58
C CYS A 97 -9.17 5.78 14.69
N ASN A 98 -8.98 7.09 14.51
CA ASN A 98 -9.78 7.89 13.57
C ASN A 98 -9.60 7.39 12.13
N GLY A 99 -8.39 6.92 11.75
CA GLY A 99 -8.15 6.26 10.46
C GLY A 99 -8.98 4.99 10.29
N ILE A 100 -9.10 4.17 11.35
CA ILE A 100 -9.99 3.00 11.37
C ILE A 100 -11.45 3.42 11.21
N ASP A 101 -11.89 4.49 11.90
CA ASP A 101 -13.26 5.01 11.75
C ASP A 101 -13.52 5.53 10.34
N CYS A 102 -12.51 6.14 9.67
CA CYS A 102 -12.60 6.51 8.27
C CYS A 102 -12.78 5.27 7.37
N CYS A 103 -12.05 4.18 7.65
CA CYS A 103 -12.24 2.92 6.94
C CYS A 103 -13.69 2.44 7.03
N VAL A 104 -14.25 2.40 8.23
CA VAL A 104 -15.65 2.01 8.46
C VAL A 104 -16.63 2.95 7.76
N LYS A 105 -16.43 4.26 7.89
CA LYS A 105 -17.28 5.30 7.28
C LYS A 105 -17.42 5.13 5.77
N TYR A 106 -16.34 4.75 5.10
CA TYR A 106 -16.28 4.64 3.64
C TYR A 106 -16.33 3.21 3.11
N GLY A 107 -16.56 2.21 3.97
CA GLY A 107 -16.68 0.81 3.57
C GLY A 107 -15.36 0.19 3.09
N VAL A 108 -14.22 0.74 3.53
CA VAL A 108 -12.89 0.20 3.27
C VAL A 108 -12.50 -0.71 4.44
N ASN A 109 -12.02 -1.91 4.18
CA ASN A 109 -11.73 -2.91 5.22
C ASN A 109 -10.24 -3.12 5.48
N LEU A 110 -9.38 -2.28 4.90
CA LEU A 110 -7.92 -2.38 5.01
C LEU A 110 -7.31 -1.00 5.27
N MET A 111 -6.48 -0.90 6.31
CA MET A 111 -5.65 0.26 6.60
C MET A 111 -4.18 -0.12 6.56
N VAL A 112 -3.40 0.52 5.71
CA VAL A 112 -1.93 0.41 5.73
C VAL A 112 -1.37 1.38 6.76
N ALA A 113 -0.41 0.93 7.58
CA ALA A 113 0.16 1.72 8.64
C ALA A 113 1.67 1.48 8.80
N HIS A 114 2.39 2.52 9.20
CA HIS A 114 3.78 2.42 9.62
C HIS A 114 3.89 2.13 11.12
N VAL A 115 4.89 1.35 11.49
CA VAL A 115 5.24 1.13 12.90
C VAL A 115 6.08 2.27 13.44
N SER A 116 6.92 2.86 12.60
CA SER A 116 7.78 4.01 12.89
C SER A 116 8.02 4.82 11.64
N ASN A 117 8.57 6.02 11.77
CA ASN A 117 8.93 6.87 10.65
C ASN A 117 10.30 7.52 10.87
N GLY A 118 11.07 7.69 9.78
CA GLY A 118 12.35 8.39 9.79
C GLY A 118 13.49 7.67 10.54
N ARG A 119 14.57 8.41 10.77
CA ARG A 119 15.74 7.98 11.55
C ARG A 119 15.99 8.98 12.68
N PRO A 120 16.51 8.57 13.85
CA PRO A 120 16.77 7.19 14.25
C PRO A 120 15.49 6.39 14.49
N MET A 121 15.62 5.04 14.55
CA MET A 121 14.51 4.18 14.98
C MET A 121 14.13 4.56 16.43
N PRO A 122 12.83 4.77 16.69
CA PRO A 122 12.40 4.98 18.08
C PRO A 122 12.63 3.72 18.91
N GLU A 123 12.91 3.89 20.18
CA GLU A 123 12.89 2.79 21.14
C GLU A 123 11.48 2.19 21.21
N ILE A 124 11.40 0.87 21.22
CA ILE A 124 10.14 0.15 21.44
C ILE A 124 9.85 0.20 22.94
N THR A 125 8.90 1.03 23.34
CA THR A 125 8.51 1.25 24.73
C THR A 125 7.25 0.48 25.10
N ASP A 126 7.08 0.12 26.37
CA ASP A 126 5.87 -0.56 26.85
C ASP A 126 4.61 0.27 26.57
N VAL A 127 4.67 1.59 26.76
CA VAL A 127 3.54 2.48 26.49
C VAL A 127 3.17 2.51 25.01
N GLY A 128 4.15 2.43 24.11
CA GLY A 128 3.91 2.32 22.69
C GLY A 128 3.28 0.98 22.33
N LEU A 129 3.77 -0.11 22.90
CA LEU A 129 3.19 -1.44 22.71
C LEU A 129 1.74 -1.52 23.17
N GLU A 130 1.41 -0.96 24.37
CA GLU A 130 0.03 -0.89 24.85
C GLU A 130 -0.88 -0.11 23.90
N ARG A 131 -0.36 0.94 23.26
CA ARG A 131 -1.12 1.72 22.27
C ARG A 131 -1.37 0.94 20.99
N PHE A 132 -0.38 0.21 20.51
CA PHE A 132 -0.59 -0.67 19.35
C PHE A 132 -1.53 -1.82 19.67
N ASP A 133 -1.46 -2.40 20.88
CA ASP A 133 -2.43 -3.42 21.30
C ASP A 133 -3.87 -2.86 21.29
N LYS A 134 -4.06 -1.64 21.79
CA LYS A 134 -5.37 -0.95 21.73
C LYS A 134 -5.81 -0.71 20.30
N LEU A 135 -4.91 -0.26 19.43
CA LEU A 135 -5.21 -0.06 17.99
C LEU A 135 -5.67 -1.36 17.32
N MET A 136 -4.92 -2.46 17.54
CA MET A 136 -5.23 -3.76 16.91
C MET A 136 -6.56 -4.33 17.42
N ILE A 137 -6.83 -4.21 18.73
CA ILE A 137 -8.12 -4.60 19.31
C ILE A 137 -9.25 -3.76 18.70
N TYR A 138 -9.05 -2.45 18.57
CA TYR A 138 -10.03 -1.53 18.00
C TYR A 138 -10.32 -1.86 16.53
N ALA A 139 -9.29 -2.03 15.72
CA ALA A 139 -9.42 -2.39 14.31
C ALA A 139 -10.19 -3.71 14.14
N LYS A 140 -9.85 -4.75 14.91
CA LYS A 140 -10.54 -6.03 14.92
C LYS A 140 -12.02 -5.88 15.27
N ALA A 141 -12.35 -5.09 16.29
CA ALA A 141 -13.74 -4.84 16.69
C ALA A 141 -14.55 -4.11 15.61
N LYS A 142 -13.88 -3.34 14.76
CA LYS A 142 -14.47 -2.61 13.63
C LYS A 142 -14.47 -3.41 12.32
N GLY A 143 -13.88 -4.60 12.28
CA GLY A 143 -13.76 -5.41 11.07
C GLY A 143 -12.77 -4.84 10.04
N VAL A 144 -11.80 -4.04 10.49
CA VAL A 144 -10.75 -3.45 9.65
C VAL A 144 -9.43 -4.21 9.87
N THR A 145 -8.81 -4.65 8.79
CA THR A 145 -7.46 -5.23 8.82
C THR A 145 -6.43 -4.10 8.86
N VAL A 146 -5.46 -4.18 9.77
CA VAL A 146 -4.27 -3.32 9.74
C VAL A 146 -3.15 -4.09 9.02
N ALA A 147 -2.56 -3.51 7.99
CA ALA A 147 -1.38 -4.02 7.32
C ALA A 147 -0.17 -3.16 7.67
N PHE A 148 0.88 -3.78 8.20
CA PHE A 148 2.13 -3.07 8.42
C PHE A 148 2.96 -3.06 7.14
N GLU A 149 3.46 -1.88 6.81
CA GLU A 149 4.31 -1.65 5.67
C GLU A 149 5.78 -1.80 6.04
N ASN A 150 6.58 -2.45 5.17
CA ASN A 150 8.03 -2.45 5.34
C ASN A 150 8.58 -1.04 5.20
N HIS A 151 9.37 -0.64 6.17
CA HIS A 151 9.96 0.70 6.25
C HIS A 151 11.47 0.60 6.57
N ARG A 152 12.05 1.62 7.21
CA ARG A 152 13.52 1.77 7.39
C ARG A 152 14.19 0.67 8.22
N TYR A 153 13.45 -0.07 9.03
CA TYR A 153 14.01 -1.05 9.98
C TYR A 153 13.28 -2.38 9.91
N LEU A 154 13.96 -3.39 9.40
CA LEU A 154 13.43 -4.75 9.33
C LEU A 154 13.02 -5.28 10.72
N GLU A 155 13.88 -5.07 11.72
CA GLU A 155 13.65 -5.59 13.08
C GLU A 155 12.39 -5.02 13.71
N ASN A 156 12.09 -3.75 13.42
CA ASN A 156 10.90 -3.09 13.94
C ASN A 156 9.63 -3.71 13.30
N VAL A 157 9.60 -3.82 11.97
CA VAL A 157 8.47 -4.45 11.27
C VAL A 157 8.34 -5.91 11.68
N LYS A 158 9.47 -6.65 11.76
CA LYS A 158 9.47 -8.05 12.18
C LYS A 158 8.87 -8.22 13.57
N TYR A 159 9.25 -7.39 14.54
CA TYR A 159 8.71 -7.44 15.90
C TYR A 159 7.18 -7.35 15.89
N PHE A 160 6.61 -6.44 15.07
CA PHE A 160 5.17 -6.24 14.95
C PHE A 160 4.47 -7.37 14.19
N MET A 161 5.09 -7.87 13.13
CA MET A 161 4.55 -9.02 12.40
C MET A 161 4.54 -10.28 13.26
N ASP A 162 5.51 -10.46 14.15
CA ASP A 162 5.53 -11.58 15.11
C ASP A 162 4.52 -11.39 16.25
N ARG A 163 4.36 -10.15 16.74
CA ARG A 163 3.42 -9.82 17.83
C ARG A 163 1.97 -9.92 17.42
N TYR A 164 1.63 -9.54 16.17
CA TYR A 164 0.27 -9.50 15.65
C TYR A 164 0.13 -10.44 14.45
N PRO A 165 -0.08 -11.75 14.68
CA PRO A 165 -0.20 -12.73 13.59
C PRO A 165 -1.39 -12.46 12.67
N GLU A 166 -2.42 -11.74 13.14
CA GLU A 166 -3.59 -11.31 12.36
C GLU A 166 -3.34 -10.09 11.47
N ALA A 167 -2.27 -9.33 11.69
CA ALA A 167 -1.97 -8.17 10.86
C ALA A 167 -1.59 -8.59 9.43
N GLY A 168 -2.02 -7.82 8.44
CA GLY A 168 -1.57 -7.93 7.06
C GLY A 168 -0.15 -7.41 6.86
N PHE A 169 0.41 -7.68 5.70
CA PHE A 169 1.67 -7.10 5.25
C PHE A 169 1.41 -6.26 4.00
N CYS A 170 1.99 -5.06 3.95
CA CYS A 170 2.07 -4.21 2.76
C CYS A 170 3.52 -4.18 2.27
N LEU A 171 3.75 -4.61 1.02
CA LEU A 171 5.06 -4.50 0.39
C LEU A 171 5.24 -3.14 -0.25
N ASP A 172 6.21 -2.34 0.22
CA ASP A 172 6.75 -1.22 -0.53
C ASP A 172 8.10 -1.58 -1.16
N THR A 173 8.18 -1.47 -2.49
CA THR A 173 9.36 -1.89 -3.26
C THR A 173 10.51 -0.90 -3.17
N ALA A 174 10.23 0.40 -3.08
CA ALA A 174 11.25 1.42 -2.91
C ALA A 174 11.84 1.40 -1.49
N HIS A 175 11.01 1.20 -0.47
CA HIS A 175 11.48 1.01 0.91
C HIS A 175 12.36 -0.24 1.05
N GLU A 176 11.96 -1.36 0.45
CA GLU A 176 12.79 -2.57 0.42
C GLU A 176 14.16 -2.28 -0.17
N HIS A 177 14.19 -1.58 -1.30
CA HIS A 177 15.43 -1.28 -2.02
C HIS A 177 16.31 -0.26 -1.30
N ALA A 178 15.73 0.87 -0.87
CA ALA A 178 16.47 2.02 -0.35
C ALA A 178 16.85 1.87 1.13
N PHE A 179 15.99 1.24 1.94
CA PHE A 179 16.14 1.26 3.39
C PHE A 179 16.71 -0.04 3.96
N THR A 180 16.47 -1.16 3.30
CA THR A 180 16.91 -2.49 3.73
C THR A 180 17.55 -3.27 2.58
N PRO A 181 18.59 -2.71 1.94
CA PRO A 181 19.20 -3.32 0.75
C PRO A 181 19.66 -4.74 1.03
N GLY A 182 19.29 -5.65 0.12
CA GLY A 182 19.57 -7.08 0.26
C GLY A 182 18.48 -7.89 0.99
N THR A 183 17.55 -7.25 1.69
CA THR A 183 16.38 -7.92 2.27
C THR A 183 15.30 -8.08 1.19
N ARG A 184 14.64 -9.27 1.20
CA ARG A 184 13.44 -9.53 0.39
C ARG A 184 12.30 -9.90 1.32
N TYR A 185 11.21 -9.16 1.27
CA TYR A 185 10.11 -9.29 2.22
C TYR A 185 9.07 -10.32 1.82
N ILE A 186 8.86 -10.54 0.51
CA ILE A 186 7.91 -11.57 0.03
C ILE A 186 8.26 -12.97 0.54
N PRO A 187 9.52 -13.44 0.49
CA PRO A 187 9.89 -14.73 1.08
C PRO A 187 9.65 -14.82 2.59
N ILE A 188 9.58 -13.70 3.30
CA ILE A 188 9.38 -13.67 4.76
C ILE A 188 7.89 -13.60 5.10
N TRP A 189 7.12 -12.71 4.45
CA TRP A 189 5.73 -12.40 4.81
C TRP A 189 4.74 -12.46 3.64
N GLY A 190 5.11 -13.04 2.51
CA GLY A 190 4.23 -13.16 1.33
C GLY A 190 2.89 -13.83 1.66
N GLU A 191 2.87 -14.79 2.59
CA GLU A 191 1.64 -15.41 3.06
C GLU A 191 0.64 -14.42 3.70
N ARG A 192 1.13 -13.29 4.16
CA ARG A 192 0.35 -12.22 4.80
C ARG A 192 0.20 -10.98 3.91
N LEU A 193 0.66 -11.05 2.65
CA LEU A 193 0.57 -9.96 1.70
C LEU A 193 -0.89 -9.61 1.37
N VAL A 194 -1.31 -8.38 1.68
CA VAL A 194 -2.68 -7.87 1.45
C VAL A 194 -2.70 -6.55 0.69
N ALA A 195 -1.56 -5.84 0.64
CA ALA A 195 -1.39 -4.60 -0.10
C ALA A 195 0.01 -4.51 -0.70
N THR A 196 0.16 -3.67 -1.72
CA THR A 196 1.46 -3.30 -2.29
C THR A 196 1.52 -1.80 -2.52
N HIS A 197 2.70 -1.22 -2.32
CA HIS A 197 3.10 0.11 -2.76
C HIS A 197 4.28 -0.06 -3.72
N ILE A 198 3.98 -0.03 -5.01
CA ILE A 198 4.97 -0.27 -6.06
C ILE A 198 5.50 1.08 -6.54
N SER A 199 6.76 1.29 -6.38
CA SER A 199 7.49 2.43 -6.93
C SER A 199 8.94 2.06 -7.19
N ASP A 200 9.63 2.86 -7.99
CA ASP A 200 11.04 2.68 -8.30
C ASP A 200 11.90 3.69 -7.55
N ASN A 201 13.20 3.44 -7.54
CA ASN A 201 14.20 4.29 -6.92
C ASN A 201 15.47 4.27 -7.77
N ASP A 202 16.17 5.40 -7.86
CA ASP A 202 17.39 5.52 -8.68
C ASP A 202 18.67 5.40 -7.86
N CYS A 203 18.58 5.18 -6.55
CA CYS A 203 19.73 5.06 -5.67
C CYS A 203 19.51 4.13 -4.48
N LEU A 204 20.60 3.67 -3.88
CA LEU A 204 20.66 2.97 -2.58
C LEU A 204 20.98 3.96 -1.45
N CYS A 205 20.23 5.05 -1.35
CA CYS A 205 20.66 6.22 -0.60
C CYS A 205 19.75 6.62 0.56
N ASP A 206 19.01 5.71 1.16
CA ASP A 206 18.06 6.02 2.24
C ASP A 206 17.06 7.14 1.88
N LYS A 207 16.77 7.28 0.58
CA LYS A 207 15.76 8.18 0.04
C LYS A 207 14.70 7.38 -0.67
N ASP A 208 13.48 7.71 -0.37
CA ASP A 208 12.34 7.17 -1.06
C ASP A 208 11.92 8.15 -2.16
N MET A 209 12.18 7.75 -3.42
CA MET A 209 11.99 8.61 -4.58
C MET A 209 10.60 8.48 -5.19
N HIS A 210 9.86 7.42 -4.88
CA HIS A 210 8.52 7.17 -5.42
C HIS A 210 8.43 7.34 -6.95
N MET A 211 9.45 6.86 -7.68
CA MET A 211 9.49 6.96 -9.14
C MET A 211 8.53 5.96 -9.78
N LEU A 212 8.18 6.23 -11.04
CA LEU A 212 7.43 5.24 -11.82
C LEU A 212 8.27 3.97 -12.06
N PRO A 213 7.68 2.78 -12.03
CA PRO A 213 8.39 1.54 -12.32
C PRO A 213 9.19 1.61 -13.62
N PHE A 214 10.39 1.03 -13.63
CA PHE A 214 11.35 1.02 -14.75
C PHE A 214 12.00 2.38 -15.06
N ASP A 215 11.88 3.38 -14.21
CA ASP A 215 12.60 4.65 -14.33
C ASP A 215 13.83 4.74 -13.43
N GLY A 216 13.94 3.84 -12.46
CA GLY A 216 15.07 3.69 -11.54
C GLY A 216 15.87 2.40 -11.77
N ILE A 217 16.30 1.78 -10.68
CA ILE A 217 17.23 0.64 -10.69
C ILE A 217 16.70 -0.61 -9.98
N ILE A 218 15.44 -0.63 -9.56
CA ILE A 218 14.85 -1.81 -8.90
C ILE A 218 14.68 -2.95 -9.92
N ASP A 219 15.06 -4.17 -9.51
CA ASP A 219 14.87 -5.39 -10.31
C ASP A 219 13.41 -5.84 -10.27
N PHE A 220 12.61 -5.28 -11.18
CA PHE A 220 11.18 -5.63 -11.30
C PHE A 220 10.94 -7.04 -11.86
N ASP A 221 11.90 -7.67 -12.55
CA ASP A 221 11.79 -9.07 -12.97
C ASP A 221 11.78 -10.00 -11.75
N LYS A 222 12.65 -9.72 -10.79
CA LYS A 222 12.69 -10.46 -9.52
C LYS A 222 11.44 -10.20 -8.68
N THR A 223 11.04 -8.93 -8.54
CA THR A 223 9.86 -8.55 -7.78
C THR A 223 8.58 -9.18 -8.35
N ALA A 224 8.43 -9.18 -9.68
CA ALA A 224 7.29 -9.79 -10.35
C ALA A 224 7.21 -11.30 -10.08
N ARG A 225 8.35 -12.03 -10.20
CA ARG A 225 8.39 -13.46 -9.88
C ARG A 225 7.97 -13.74 -8.44
N GLU A 226 8.53 -13.02 -7.48
CA GLU A 226 8.20 -13.23 -6.06
C GLU A 226 6.72 -12.96 -5.75
N ILE A 227 6.13 -11.90 -6.32
CA ILE A 227 4.69 -11.61 -6.17
C ILE A 227 3.85 -12.71 -6.83
N SER A 228 4.23 -13.18 -8.03
CA SER A 228 3.53 -14.26 -8.72
C SER A 228 3.58 -15.56 -7.92
N GLU A 229 4.76 -15.93 -7.42
CA GLU A 229 5.00 -17.16 -6.65
C GLU A 229 4.27 -17.17 -5.30
N CYS A 230 4.09 -16.01 -4.64
CA CYS A 230 3.35 -15.96 -3.39
C CYS A 230 1.84 -16.21 -3.57
N GLY A 231 1.32 -16.15 -4.78
CA GLY A 231 -0.05 -16.55 -5.14
C GLY A 231 -1.16 -15.73 -4.49
N LYS A 232 -0.86 -14.58 -3.90
CA LYS A 232 -1.86 -13.74 -3.25
C LYS A 232 -2.58 -12.84 -4.26
N ASN A 233 -3.89 -12.76 -4.14
CA ASN A 233 -4.72 -11.90 -4.98
C ASN A 233 -4.72 -10.45 -4.45
N VAL A 234 -3.58 -9.77 -4.60
CA VAL A 234 -3.44 -8.35 -4.22
C VAL A 234 -3.56 -7.44 -5.44
N THR A 235 -3.87 -6.17 -5.20
CA THR A 235 -3.77 -5.14 -6.22
C THR A 235 -2.31 -4.70 -6.34
N LEU A 236 -1.76 -4.71 -7.56
CA LEU A 236 -0.50 -4.03 -7.84
C LEU A 236 -0.78 -2.53 -7.82
N MET A 237 -0.55 -1.92 -6.67
CA MET A 237 -0.87 -0.53 -6.40
C MET A 237 0.40 0.31 -6.49
N LEU A 238 0.45 1.28 -7.41
CA LEU A 238 1.55 2.24 -7.40
C LEU A 238 1.42 3.19 -6.22
N GLU A 239 2.53 3.49 -5.57
CA GLU A 239 2.71 4.65 -4.70
C GLU A 239 3.78 5.56 -5.31
N VAL A 240 3.33 6.56 -6.08
CA VAL A 240 4.22 7.41 -6.87
C VAL A 240 3.99 8.88 -6.56
N LYS A 241 5.09 9.65 -6.58
CA LYS A 241 5.09 11.08 -6.23
C LYS A 241 5.89 11.87 -7.28
N PRO A 242 5.22 12.52 -8.22
CA PRO A 242 5.87 13.17 -9.36
C PRO A 242 6.85 14.28 -8.97
N ASP A 243 6.64 14.96 -7.85
CA ASP A 243 7.51 16.03 -7.38
C ASP A 243 8.78 15.55 -6.63
N ASN A 244 8.89 14.26 -6.34
CA ASN A 244 10.08 13.70 -5.69
C ASN A 244 11.27 13.54 -6.64
N HIS A 245 11.03 13.58 -7.97
CA HIS A 245 12.11 13.41 -8.94
C HIS A 245 11.99 14.41 -10.09
N PRO A 246 13.08 15.13 -10.46
CA PRO A 246 13.06 16.17 -11.51
C PRO A 246 12.64 15.67 -12.89
N ARG A 247 12.73 14.36 -13.15
CA ARG A 247 12.26 13.72 -14.40
C ARG A 247 10.80 14.02 -14.74
N TYR A 248 9.97 14.30 -13.73
CA TYR A 248 8.52 14.51 -13.90
C TYR A 248 8.10 15.98 -13.71
N ALA A 249 9.05 16.92 -13.57
CA ALA A 249 8.76 18.30 -13.16
C ALA A 249 7.81 19.04 -14.12
N ASP A 250 7.89 18.77 -15.42
CA ASP A 250 7.14 19.49 -16.46
C ASP A 250 6.04 18.62 -17.11
N ILE A 251 5.68 17.50 -16.49
CA ILE A 251 4.68 16.60 -17.04
C ILE A 251 3.28 16.99 -16.55
N SER A 252 2.29 17.03 -17.46
CA SER A 252 0.91 17.26 -17.09
C SER A 252 0.36 16.09 -16.25
N ILE A 253 -0.69 16.36 -15.46
CA ILE A 253 -1.35 15.32 -14.62
C ILE A 253 -1.81 14.15 -15.49
N THR A 254 -2.47 14.42 -16.61
CA THR A 254 -2.98 13.39 -17.52
C THR A 254 -1.85 12.57 -18.13
N ASP A 255 -0.78 13.20 -18.62
CA ASP A 255 0.36 12.50 -19.22
C ASP A 255 1.12 11.67 -18.19
N TYR A 256 1.28 12.17 -16.96
CA TYR A 256 1.90 11.42 -15.89
C TYR A 256 1.14 10.13 -15.58
N TYR A 257 -0.19 10.21 -15.43
CA TYR A 257 -1.00 9.03 -15.15
C TYR A 257 -1.13 8.09 -16.36
N LEU A 258 -1.04 8.62 -17.59
CA LEU A 258 -0.91 7.77 -18.78
C LEU A 258 0.39 6.94 -18.72
N MET A 259 1.54 7.59 -18.48
CA MET A 259 2.83 6.91 -18.33
C MET A 259 2.81 5.90 -17.18
N ALA A 260 2.26 6.28 -16.03
CA ALA A 260 2.12 5.41 -14.87
C ALA A 260 1.30 4.15 -15.20
N THR A 261 0.19 4.34 -15.91
CA THR A 261 -0.71 3.24 -16.33
C THR A 261 -0.02 2.28 -17.30
N GLU A 262 0.74 2.79 -18.27
CA GLU A 262 1.48 1.96 -19.23
C GLU A 262 2.53 1.10 -18.53
N LYS A 263 3.31 1.70 -17.61
CA LYS A 263 4.31 0.99 -16.83
C LYS A 263 3.71 -0.04 -15.89
N LEU A 264 2.60 0.30 -15.26
CA LEU A 264 1.87 -0.62 -14.40
C LEU A 264 1.29 -1.81 -15.18
N LYS A 265 0.75 -1.59 -16.39
CA LYS A 265 0.32 -2.66 -17.30
C LYS A 265 1.49 -3.54 -17.75
N LYS A 266 2.69 -2.96 -17.95
CA LYS A 266 3.90 -3.73 -18.23
C LYS A 266 4.25 -4.63 -17.04
N PHE A 267 4.29 -4.07 -15.83
CA PHE A 267 4.58 -4.82 -14.59
C PHE A 267 3.55 -5.92 -14.33
N LYS A 268 2.26 -5.62 -14.51
CA LYS A 268 1.19 -6.62 -14.42
C LYS A 268 1.46 -7.84 -15.30
N LYS A 269 1.83 -7.64 -16.58
CA LYS A 269 2.14 -8.74 -17.49
C LYS A 269 3.29 -9.63 -16.99
N MET A 270 4.27 -9.03 -16.29
CA MET A 270 5.40 -9.78 -15.72
C MET A 270 4.97 -10.64 -14.53
N VAL A 271 3.98 -10.19 -13.76
CA VAL A 271 3.43 -10.93 -12.61
C VAL A 271 2.48 -12.05 -13.07
N GLU A 272 1.84 -11.92 -14.23
CA GLU A 272 0.88 -12.90 -14.79
C GLU A 272 1.54 -14.07 -15.53
N ILE A 273 2.87 -14.06 -15.68
CA ILE A 273 3.64 -15.17 -16.31
C ILE A 273 3.90 -16.27 -15.28
#